data_8cbedf64ba1ff6cf0c2b5bb06d0726f6
#
_entry.id   8cbedf64ba1ff6cf0c2b5bb06d0726f6
#
_cell.length_a   1.000
_cell.length_b   1.000
_cell.length_c   1.000
_cell.angle_alpha   90.00
_cell.angle_beta   90.00
_cell.angle_gamma   90.00
#
_symmetry.space_group_name_H-M   'P 1'
#
loop_
_entity.id
_entity.type
_entity.pdbx_description
1 polymer ?
#
loop_
_entity_poly.entity_id
_entity_poly.type
_entity_poly.pdbx_seq_one_letter_code
_entity_poly.pdbx_strand_id
1 'polypeptide(L)'
;TENETWLMKYNTGVVSKHGDHWSEYLVDPNLILQPGIGYAVYTHENLDVKYEGILCNSNTTVSLASKNNDKWNLVGNPFTAPLSTKKLYEDIDGRIQGNAIFLFDRENLVYNPIIVDENEEVMIPSLESFFVEAIQDGREITFKRNHQYKHEIYT
;
A
#
# COMPACT_ATOMS: atom_id res chain seq x y z
N THR A 1 -28.47 -13.86 1.75
CA THR A 1 -27.35 -13.42 0.89
C THR A 1 -26.49 -12.48 1.69
N GLU A 2 -25.45 -13.06 2.25
CA GLU A 2 -24.53 -12.36 3.11
C GLU A 2 -23.69 -11.41 2.26
N ASN A 3 -23.55 -10.17 2.74
CA ASN A 3 -22.69 -9.15 2.18
C ASN A 3 -21.24 -9.61 2.37
N GLU A 4 -20.70 -10.35 1.42
CA GLU A 4 -19.35 -10.89 1.52
C GLU A 4 -18.35 -9.82 1.12
N THR A 5 -17.46 -9.49 2.05
CA THR A 5 -16.26 -8.70 1.82
C THR A 5 -15.08 -9.64 1.85
N TRP A 6 -14.30 -9.64 0.79
CA TRP A 6 -13.09 -10.45 0.70
C TRP A 6 -11.85 -9.59 0.77
N LEU A 7 -10.95 -9.98 1.64
CA LEU A 7 -9.66 -9.33 1.83
C LEU A 7 -8.56 -10.27 1.33
N MET A 8 -7.60 -9.74 0.59
CA MET A 8 -6.45 -10.47 0.07
C MET A 8 -5.18 -9.65 0.24
N LYS A 9 -4.05 -10.33 0.37
CA LYS A 9 -2.73 -9.70 0.26
C LYS A 9 -1.97 -10.23 -0.94
N TYR A 10 -1.04 -9.44 -1.45
CA TYR A 10 -0.13 -9.85 -2.51
C TYR A 10 1.08 -10.59 -1.93
N ASN A 11 1.40 -11.76 -2.48
CA ASN A 11 2.51 -12.61 -2.04
C ASN A 11 3.61 -12.63 -3.10
N THR A 12 4.56 -11.72 -3.03
CA THR A 12 5.68 -11.61 -3.96
C THR A 12 6.40 -12.95 -4.14
N GLY A 13 6.52 -13.38 -5.39
CA GLY A 13 7.24 -14.62 -5.75
C GLY A 13 6.54 -15.94 -5.42
N VAL A 14 5.32 -15.89 -4.91
CA VAL A 14 4.51 -17.07 -4.58
C VAL A 14 3.32 -17.14 -5.54
N VAL A 15 3.27 -18.19 -6.35
CA VAL A 15 2.17 -18.42 -7.28
C VAL A 15 1.05 -19.18 -6.55
N SER A 16 -0.15 -18.63 -6.59
CA SER A 16 -1.36 -19.25 -6.00
C SER A 16 -1.83 -20.44 -6.87
N LYS A 17 -2.79 -21.18 -6.35
CA LYS A 17 -3.45 -22.26 -7.13
C LYS A 17 -4.21 -21.74 -8.37
N HIS A 18 -4.47 -20.44 -8.43
CA HIS A 18 -5.13 -19.78 -9.56
C HIS A 18 -4.15 -19.21 -10.60
N GLY A 19 -2.83 -19.33 -10.36
CA GLY A 19 -1.78 -18.86 -11.26
C GLY A 19 -1.43 -17.38 -11.11
N ASP A 20 -1.92 -16.72 -10.07
CA ASP A 20 -1.60 -15.34 -9.70
C ASP A 20 -0.77 -15.30 -8.41
N HIS A 21 -0.53 -14.11 -7.87
CA HIS A 21 0.23 -13.89 -6.63
C HIS A 21 -0.64 -13.47 -5.43
N TRP A 22 -1.94 -13.56 -5.56
CA TRP A 22 -2.86 -13.19 -4.47
C TRP A 22 -3.02 -14.32 -3.47
N SER A 23 -3.17 -13.96 -2.20
CA SER A 23 -3.51 -14.93 -1.16
C SER A 23 -4.93 -15.47 -1.35
N GLU A 24 -5.23 -16.59 -0.69
CA GLU A 24 -6.62 -16.94 -0.44
C GLU A 24 -7.31 -15.83 0.36
N TYR A 25 -8.63 -15.83 0.36
CA TYR A 25 -9.39 -14.86 1.14
C TYR A 25 -9.07 -14.96 2.63
N LEU A 26 -8.77 -13.83 3.23
CA LEU A 26 -8.46 -13.72 4.65
C LEU A 26 -9.79 -13.59 5.40
N VAL A 27 -10.31 -14.72 5.84
CA VAL A 27 -11.65 -14.83 6.48
C VAL A 27 -11.61 -14.90 8.01
N ASP A 28 -10.41 -14.79 8.60
CA ASP A 28 -10.28 -14.81 10.07
C ASP A 28 -10.88 -13.53 10.66
N PRO A 29 -11.92 -13.62 11.49
CA PRO A 29 -12.54 -12.45 12.11
C PRO A 29 -11.61 -11.74 13.10
N ASN A 30 -10.53 -12.38 13.52
CA ASN A 30 -9.50 -11.81 14.40
C ASN A 30 -8.25 -11.35 13.64
N LEU A 31 -8.33 -11.28 12.31
CA LEU A 31 -7.21 -10.82 11.49
C LEU A 31 -6.80 -9.40 11.88
N ILE A 32 -5.52 -9.27 12.22
CA ILE A 32 -4.92 -7.96 12.48
C ILE A 32 -4.21 -7.49 11.22
N LEU A 33 -4.67 -6.39 10.66
CA LEU A 33 -3.99 -5.73 9.54
C LEU A 33 -2.66 -5.14 10.01
N GLN A 34 -1.61 -5.42 9.25
CA GLN A 34 -0.27 -4.93 9.60
C GLN A 34 -0.01 -3.57 8.96
N PRO A 35 0.44 -2.58 9.73
CA PRO A 35 0.80 -1.28 9.18
C PRO A 35 1.85 -1.38 8.07
N GLY A 36 1.65 -0.63 6.99
CA GLY A 36 2.55 -0.60 5.84
C GLY A 36 2.36 -1.74 4.84
N ILE A 37 1.63 -2.78 5.17
CA ILE A 37 1.23 -3.83 4.23
C ILE A 37 -0.04 -3.42 3.52
N GLY A 38 -0.06 -3.60 2.19
CA GLY A 38 -1.23 -3.35 1.37
C GLY A 38 -2.15 -4.57 1.29
N TYR A 39 -3.44 -4.30 1.20
CA TYR A 39 -4.48 -5.31 1.03
C TYR A 39 -5.41 -4.90 -0.10
N ALA A 40 -5.90 -5.89 -0.84
CA ALA A 40 -7.00 -5.70 -1.77
C ALA A 40 -8.32 -6.09 -1.09
N VAL A 41 -9.33 -5.26 -1.27
CA VAL A 41 -10.69 -5.50 -0.78
C VAL A 41 -11.61 -5.64 -1.98
N TYR A 42 -12.38 -6.71 -1.99
CA TYR A 42 -13.41 -6.93 -2.97
C TYR A 42 -14.78 -7.07 -2.28
N THR A 43 -15.78 -6.39 -2.82
CA THR A 43 -17.16 -6.47 -2.35
C THR A 43 -18.09 -6.68 -3.54
N HIS A 44 -19.14 -7.46 -3.39
CA HIS A 44 -20.15 -7.66 -4.45
C HIS A 44 -21.06 -6.45 -4.67
N GLU A 45 -21.21 -5.65 -3.63
CA GLU A 45 -22.06 -4.47 -3.64
C GLU A 45 -21.27 -3.27 -3.11
N ASN A 46 -21.80 -2.08 -3.31
CA ASN A 46 -21.24 -0.88 -2.68
C ASN A 46 -21.48 -0.95 -1.17
N LEU A 47 -20.44 -1.32 -0.44
CA LEU A 47 -20.46 -1.42 1.01
C LEU A 47 -19.48 -0.45 1.63
N ASP A 48 -19.86 0.10 2.77
CA ASP A 48 -18.92 0.80 3.64
C ASP A 48 -18.10 -0.23 4.41
N VAL A 49 -16.82 -0.30 4.13
CA VAL A 49 -15.89 -1.18 4.86
C VAL A 49 -15.40 -0.44 6.09
N LYS A 50 -15.69 -1.01 7.26
CA LYS A 50 -15.29 -0.44 8.54
C LYS A 50 -14.11 -1.21 9.12
N TYR A 51 -13.08 -0.48 9.52
CA TYR A 51 -11.95 -1.02 10.26
C TYR A 51 -11.96 -0.46 11.68
N GLU A 52 -11.74 -1.34 12.65
CA GLU A 52 -11.62 -0.97 14.05
C GLU A 52 -10.25 -1.37 14.57
N GLY A 53 -9.63 -0.51 15.37
CA GLY A 53 -8.32 -0.80 15.92
C GLY A 53 -7.59 0.42 16.46
N ILE A 54 -6.33 0.22 16.79
CA ILE A 54 -5.44 1.28 17.26
C ILE A 54 -4.82 1.93 16.03
N LEU A 55 -4.91 3.25 15.95
CA LEU A 55 -4.32 4.02 14.86
C LEU A 55 -2.79 3.93 14.91
N CYS A 56 -2.18 3.66 13.75
CA CYS A 56 -0.73 3.73 13.62
C CYS A 56 -0.27 5.19 13.75
N ASN A 57 0.59 5.45 14.72
CA ASN A 57 1.16 6.78 14.95
C ASN A 57 2.69 6.77 15.06
N SER A 58 3.32 5.69 14.63
CA SER A 58 4.78 5.51 14.67
C SER A 58 5.34 5.27 13.28
N ASN A 59 6.65 5.48 13.12
CA ASN A 59 7.34 5.12 11.90
C ASN A 59 7.20 3.62 11.64
N THR A 60 6.93 3.26 10.39
CA THR A 60 6.66 1.89 9.98
C THR A 60 7.60 1.52 8.84
N THR A 61 8.41 0.47 9.04
CA THR A 61 9.33 -0.05 8.02
C THR A 61 8.78 -1.32 7.40
N VAL A 62 8.78 -1.38 6.08
CA VAL A 62 8.34 -2.53 5.29
C VAL A 62 9.52 -3.06 4.49
N SER A 63 9.78 -4.36 4.58
CA SER A 63 10.76 -5.04 3.74
C SER A 63 10.15 -5.45 2.41
N LEU A 64 10.80 -5.09 1.32
CA LEU A 64 10.38 -5.43 -0.04
C LEU A 64 11.00 -6.78 -0.45
N ALA A 65 10.21 -7.60 -1.12
CA ALA A 65 10.66 -8.87 -1.67
C ALA A 65 10.93 -8.77 -3.17
N SER A 66 11.95 -9.50 -3.62
CA SER A 66 12.21 -9.77 -5.03
C SER A 66 12.57 -11.24 -5.17
N LYS A 67 11.62 -12.08 -5.57
CA LYS A 67 11.73 -13.53 -5.57
C LYS A 67 11.09 -14.15 -6.82
N ASN A 68 11.70 -15.20 -7.35
CA ASN A 68 11.14 -15.98 -8.46
C ASN A 68 10.71 -15.12 -9.66
N ASN A 69 11.53 -14.13 -10.04
CA ASN A 69 11.26 -13.15 -11.09
C ASN A 69 10.06 -12.22 -10.81
N ASP A 70 9.48 -12.26 -9.63
CA ASP A 70 8.48 -11.29 -9.18
C ASP A 70 9.13 -10.28 -8.24
N LYS A 71 8.95 -9.01 -8.55
CA LYS A 71 9.48 -7.86 -7.79
C LYS A 71 8.39 -6.95 -7.24
N TRP A 72 7.13 -7.29 -7.54
CA TRP A 72 6.00 -6.49 -7.13
C TRP A 72 5.67 -6.68 -5.65
N ASN A 73 5.42 -5.59 -4.98
CA ASN A 73 5.03 -5.56 -3.59
C ASN A 73 3.83 -4.64 -3.41
N LEU A 74 2.82 -5.11 -2.72
CA LEU A 74 1.68 -4.28 -2.34
C LEU A 74 1.93 -3.74 -0.94
N VAL A 75 2.16 -2.45 -0.85
CA VAL A 75 2.38 -1.71 0.40
C VAL A 75 1.23 -0.73 0.64
N GLY A 76 1.13 -0.17 1.81
CA GLY A 76 0.03 0.74 2.13
C GLY A 76 0.45 1.88 3.05
N ASN A 77 -0.19 3.05 2.85
CA ASN A 77 -0.09 4.15 3.78
C ASN A 77 -0.61 3.70 5.16
N PRO A 78 0.25 3.60 6.19
CA PRO A 78 -0.18 3.09 7.50
C PRO A 78 -0.96 4.10 8.33
N PHE A 79 -1.06 5.34 7.87
CA PHE A 79 -1.63 6.44 8.63
C PHE A 79 -3.05 6.80 8.18
N THR A 80 -3.80 7.40 9.08
CA THR A 80 -5.13 7.95 8.80
C THR A 80 -5.09 9.35 8.18
N ALA A 81 -3.91 9.85 7.87
CA ALA A 81 -3.70 11.08 7.11
C ALA A 81 -3.06 10.77 5.75
N PRO A 82 -3.27 11.59 4.72
CA PRO A 82 -2.56 11.46 3.47
C PRO A 82 -1.05 11.53 3.63
N LEU A 83 -0.30 10.80 2.81
CA LEU A 83 1.16 10.91 2.70
C LEU A 83 1.54 11.86 1.57
N SER A 84 2.53 12.70 1.82
CA SER A 84 3.20 13.49 0.80
C SER A 84 4.26 12.66 0.09
N THR A 85 4.16 12.48 -1.22
CA THR A 85 5.19 11.79 -2.01
C THR A 85 6.51 12.53 -1.95
N LYS A 86 6.49 13.85 -1.95
CA LYS A 86 7.68 14.69 -1.81
C LYS A 86 8.46 14.40 -0.53
N LYS A 87 7.77 14.25 0.60
CA LYS A 87 8.40 13.89 1.88
C LYS A 87 8.84 12.44 1.92
N LEU A 88 8.12 11.56 1.22
CA LEU A 88 8.44 10.13 1.14
C LEU A 88 9.67 9.87 0.26
N TYR A 89 10.05 10.78 -0.63
CA TYR A 89 11.12 10.62 -1.62
C TYR A 89 12.42 10.09 -1.00
N GLU A 90 12.89 10.66 0.10
CA GLU A 90 14.15 10.25 0.73
C GLU A 90 14.18 8.79 1.19
N ASP A 91 13.01 8.21 1.49
CA ASP A 91 12.86 6.83 1.95
C ASP A 91 12.47 5.85 0.82
N ILE A 92 12.26 6.36 -0.38
CA ILE A 92 11.94 5.58 -1.58
C ILE A 92 13.07 5.60 -2.61
N ASP A 93 13.81 6.68 -2.71
CA ASP A 93 14.86 6.88 -3.72
C ASP A 93 15.89 5.76 -3.70
N GLY A 94 16.10 5.15 -4.87
CA GLY A 94 17.02 4.03 -5.04
C GLY A 94 16.59 2.71 -4.37
N ARG A 95 15.34 2.58 -3.92
CA ARG A 95 14.80 1.37 -3.27
C ARG A 95 13.75 0.67 -4.12
N ILE A 96 13.07 1.42 -4.96
CA ILE A 96 12.06 0.92 -5.90
C ILE A 96 12.43 1.31 -7.33
N GLN A 97 11.97 0.52 -8.28
CA GLN A 97 12.27 0.72 -9.70
C GLN A 97 11.69 2.04 -10.20
N GLY A 98 12.58 2.90 -10.73
CA GLY A 98 12.19 4.19 -11.32
C GLY A 98 11.51 5.17 -10.35
N ASN A 99 11.63 4.96 -9.06
CA ASN A 99 10.89 5.71 -8.03
C ASN A 99 9.38 5.77 -8.30
N ALA A 100 8.83 4.76 -8.98
CA ALA A 100 7.43 4.70 -9.37
C ALA A 100 6.59 3.94 -8.35
N ILE A 101 5.49 4.55 -7.94
CA ILE A 101 4.40 3.92 -7.20
C ILE A 101 3.18 3.79 -8.12
N PHE A 102 2.36 2.76 -7.91
CA PHE A 102 1.22 2.47 -8.76
C PHE A 102 -0.05 2.46 -7.91
N LEU A 103 -0.86 3.48 -8.09
CA LEU A 103 -2.17 3.61 -7.42
C LEU A 103 -3.28 3.03 -8.30
N PHE A 104 -4.20 2.33 -7.68
CA PHE A 104 -5.34 1.75 -8.37
C PHE A 104 -6.42 2.80 -8.63
N ASP A 105 -6.74 2.98 -9.91
CA ASP A 105 -7.87 3.79 -10.36
C ASP A 105 -9.12 2.91 -10.41
N ARG A 106 -10.06 3.16 -9.51
CA ARG A 106 -11.27 2.36 -9.36
C ARG A 106 -12.29 2.61 -10.48
N GLU A 107 -12.24 3.76 -11.12
CA GLU A 107 -13.16 4.09 -12.21
C GLU A 107 -12.75 3.39 -13.50
N ASN A 108 -11.47 3.39 -13.81
CA ASN A 108 -10.91 2.83 -15.03
C ASN A 108 -10.36 1.40 -14.86
N LEU A 109 -10.32 0.89 -13.63
CA LEU A 109 -9.79 -0.44 -13.27
C LEU A 109 -8.35 -0.67 -13.74
N VAL A 110 -7.51 0.34 -13.62
CA VAL A 110 -6.11 0.31 -14.00
C VAL A 110 -5.22 0.83 -12.87
N TYR A 111 -3.93 0.48 -12.93
CA TYR A 111 -2.93 1.05 -12.04
C TYR A 111 -2.21 2.20 -12.73
N ASN A 112 -2.27 3.38 -12.13
CA ASN A 112 -1.64 4.59 -12.63
C ASN A 112 -0.30 4.80 -11.94
N PRO A 113 0.81 4.94 -12.69
CA PRO A 113 2.11 5.26 -12.14
C PRO A 113 2.17 6.71 -11.68
N ILE A 114 2.79 6.91 -10.52
CA ILE A 114 3.21 8.23 -10.03
C ILE A 114 4.70 8.13 -9.75
N ILE A 115 5.47 9.00 -10.39
CA ILE A 115 6.90 9.10 -10.10
C ILE A 115 7.08 9.95 -8.85
N VAL A 116 7.70 9.35 -7.84
CA VAL A 116 8.02 10.05 -6.59
C VAL A 116 9.25 10.91 -6.81
N ASP A 117 9.11 12.19 -6.60
CA ASP A 117 10.11 13.22 -6.88
C ASP A 117 10.20 14.20 -5.70
N GLU A 118 11.42 14.74 -5.47
CA GLU A 118 11.65 15.69 -4.38
C GLU A 118 11.03 17.07 -4.63
N ASN A 119 10.65 17.38 -5.86
CA ASN A 119 10.13 18.67 -6.26
C ASN A 119 8.62 18.68 -6.45
N GLU A 120 8.04 17.52 -6.71
CA GLU A 120 6.60 17.40 -7.01
C GLU A 120 5.87 16.70 -5.88
N GLU A 121 4.78 17.29 -5.42
CA GLU A 121 3.98 16.75 -4.33
C GLU A 121 2.67 16.17 -4.86
N VAL A 122 2.51 14.86 -4.64
CA VAL A 122 1.25 14.15 -4.84
C VAL A 122 0.84 13.55 -3.49
N MET A 123 -0.44 13.53 -3.21
CA MET A 123 -0.97 12.96 -1.98
C MET A 123 -1.38 11.50 -2.19
N ILE A 124 -0.83 10.60 -1.39
CA ILE A 124 -1.33 9.24 -1.27
C ILE A 124 -2.44 9.26 -0.21
N PRO A 125 -3.67 8.91 -0.56
CA PRO A 125 -4.78 8.96 0.40
C PRO A 125 -4.52 8.15 1.67
N SER A 126 -5.21 8.51 2.73
CA SER A 126 -5.21 7.79 4.01
C SER A 126 -5.55 6.32 3.80
N LEU A 127 -4.75 5.42 4.37
CA LEU A 127 -4.92 3.95 4.31
C LEU A 127 -4.93 3.35 2.88
N GLU A 128 -4.50 4.10 1.89
CA GLU A 128 -4.45 3.63 0.50
C GLU A 128 -3.29 2.65 0.29
N SER A 129 -3.57 1.55 -0.42
CA SER A 129 -2.56 0.59 -0.87
C SER A 129 -2.07 0.95 -2.28
N PHE A 130 -0.81 0.68 -2.54
CA PHE A 130 -0.20 0.90 -3.84
C PHE A 130 0.89 -0.13 -4.11
N PHE A 131 1.12 -0.43 -5.38
CA PHE A 131 2.21 -1.30 -5.79
C PHE A 131 3.52 -0.55 -5.97
N VAL A 132 4.61 -1.23 -5.63
CA VAL A 132 5.98 -0.81 -5.94
C VAL A 132 6.74 -2.02 -6.50
N GLU A 133 7.72 -1.77 -7.36
CA GLU A 133 8.63 -2.80 -7.86
C GLU A 133 9.96 -2.69 -7.13
N ALA A 134 10.37 -3.72 -6.38
CA ALA A 134 11.61 -3.69 -5.61
C ALA A 134 12.83 -3.75 -6.54
N ILE A 135 13.85 -2.95 -6.27
CA ILE A 135 15.13 -3.05 -6.98
C ILE A 135 15.88 -4.32 -6.57
N GLN A 136 15.78 -4.69 -5.31
CA GLN A 136 16.50 -5.83 -4.74
C GLN A 136 15.71 -6.42 -3.57
N ASP A 137 15.81 -7.74 -3.39
CA ASP A 137 15.25 -8.43 -2.23
C ASP A 137 15.81 -7.87 -0.92
N GLY A 138 14.94 -7.66 0.05
CA GLY A 138 15.30 -7.14 1.38
C GLY A 138 15.50 -5.63 1.46
N ARG A 139 15.30 -4.86 0.39
CA ARG A 139 15.23 -3.40 0.50
C ARG A 139 14.05 -3.00 1.37
N GLU A 140 14.22 -1.92 2.11
CA GLU A 140 13.19 -1.44 3.04
C GLU A 140 12.70 -0.05 2.66
N ILE A 141 11.41 0.17 2.85
CA ILE A 141 10.79 1.51 2.80
C ILE A 141 10.33 1.85 4.21
N THR A 142 10.58 3.07 4.66
CA THR A 142 10.09 3.55 5.95
C THR A 142 9.05 4.65 5.72
N PHE A 143 7.85 4.41 6.22
CA PHE A 143 6.81 5.43 6.32
C PHE A 143 6.98 6.17 7.63
N LYS A 144 7.40 7.43 7.56
CA LYS A 144 7.64 8.26 8.76
C LYS A 144 6.42 9.11 9.09
N ARG A 145 6.21 9.37 10.34
CA ARG A 145 5.13 10.27 10.79
C ARG A 145 5.20 11.66 10.15
N ASN A 146 6.40 12.15 9.89
CA ASN A 146 6.61 13.45 9.25
C ASN A 146 6.36 13.43 7.73
N HIS A 147 6.14 12.26 7.12
CA HIS A 147 5.68 12.16 5.73
C HIS A 147 4.20 12.51 5.57
N GLN A 148 3.44 12.54 6.67
CA GLN A 148 2.03 12.91 6.62
C GLN A 148 1.88 14.35 6.15
N TYR A 149 0.89 14.56 5.30
CA TYR A 149 0.49 15.92 4.93
C TYR A 149 -0.24 16.56 6.11
N LYS A 150 0.26 17.71 6.52
CA LYS A 150 -0.40 18.53 7.50
C LYS A 150 -0.98 19.74 6.79
N HIS A 151 -2.29 19.86 6.83
CA HIS A 151 -2.93 21.08 6.39
C HIS A 151 -2.61 22.18 7.43
N GLU A 152 -1.85 23.19 7.01
CA GLU A 152 -1.64 24.35 7.85
C GLU A 152 -2.92 25.17 7.87
N ILE A 153 -3.58 25.19 9.03
CA ILE A 153 -4.70 26.09 9.25
C ILE A 153 -4.10 27.42 9.63
N TYR A 154 -4.12 28.38 8.71
CA TYR A 154 -3.81 29.76 9.03
C TYR A 154 -5.02 30.36 9.77
N THR A 155 -4.86 30.66 11.03
CA THR A 155 -5.80 31.43 11.81
C THR A 155 -5.45 32.92 11.75
#